data_360b00eb8e3a8c7b50e02dc3f5fbe1ce
#
_entry.id   360b00eb8e3a8c7b50e02dc3f5fbe1ce
#
_cell.length_a   1.000
_cell.length_b   1.000
_cell.length_c   1.000
_cell.angle_alpha   90.00
_cell.angle_beta   90.00
_cell.angle_gamma   90.00
#
_symmetry.space_group_name_H-M   'P 1'
#
loop_
_entity.id
_entity.type
_entity.pdbx_description
1 polymer ?
#
loop_
_entity_poly.entity_id
_entity_poly.type
_entity_poly.pdbx_seq_one_letter_code
_entity_poly.pdbx_strand_id
1 'polypeptide(L)'
;MPILSWADTTTSPASASVGKTLTTGLTGFGFPLVESDLLVGAAGTYTATTDGSGNARVSLPITSVSSPASILVSGRAYYLEVTGGLLEGERLEIDVTTSLALASGRVALDLTSPRSTLAAVSAASLNACQVAIRPHLTLAKIQGMFSPALVGNNNSALADALLVYSAGGFTTYYLRGDNITWRKAGSTSDFSAMVIAPEEGVLVQLRSGAKVMTHAGVPRMNDFRLNMKAGFMPACTGFAVDISPLQFGAVTNAGPAPQNDWVGNNTQASADGIQIFDPSKGSFTSYYLRADGVSWRTAGSTTVLTGSALLKPDAFFLVKRANPNPANLVIRPY
;
A
#
# COMPACT_ATOMS: atom_id res chain seq x y z
N MET A 1 20.20 -36.75 6.34
CA MET A 1 19.22 -35.88 7.03
C MET A 1 17.94 -35.95 6.24
N PRO A 2 16.78 -36.33 6.81
CA PRO A 2 15.53 -36.33 6.10
C PRO A 2 15.08 -34.91 5.88
N ILE A 3 14.79 -34.58 4.62
CA ILE A 3 14.15 -33.33 4.22
C ILE A 3 12.69 -33.45 4.66
N LEU A 4 12.29 -32.69 5.67
CA LEU A 4 10.89 -32.52 6.04
C LEU A 4 10.21 -31.79 4.89
N SER A 5 9.45 -32.54 4.08
CA SER A 5 8.47 -31.94 3.18
C SER A 5 7.33 -31.36 4.03
N TRP A 6 7.19 -30.07 4.08
CA TRP A 6 5.98 -29.44 4.60
C TRP A 6 4.85 -29.76 3.61
N ALA A 7 3.94 -30.61 4.05
CA ALA A 7 2.69 -30.79 3.33
C ALA A 7 1.96 -29.44 3.33
N ASP A 8 1.69 -28.96 2.14
CA ASP A 8 0.93 -27.73 1.87
C ASP A 8 -0.52 -27.97 2.34
N THR A 9 -0.77 -27.68 3.61
CA THR A 9 -2.15 -27.58 4.08
C THR A 9 -2.66 -26.24 3.61
N THR A 10 -3.48 -26.26 2.58
CA THR A 10 -4.25 -25.09 2.09
C THR A 10 -5.26 -24.65 3.15
N THR A 11 -4.78 -24.15 4.28
CA THR A 11 -5.61 -23.41 5.21
C THR A 11 -5.74 -21.99 4.64
N SER A 12 -6.95 -21.61 4.27
CA SER A 12 -7.22 -20.19 3.96
C SER A 12 -6.66 -19.35 5.08
N PRO A 13 -5.85 -18.33 4.77
CA PRO A 13 -5.29 -17.46 5.80
C PRO A 13 -6.41 -16.91 6.66
N ALA A 14 -6.25 -16.94 7.98
CA ALA A 14 -7.26 -16.46 8.90
C ALA A 14 -7.58 -14.99 8.59
N SER A 15 -8.85 -14.68 8.36
CA SER A 15 -9.29 -13.30 8.21
C SER A 15 -9.13 -12.56 9.55
N ALA A 16 -8.68 -11.32 9.49
CA ALA A 16 -8.53 -10.44 10.63
C ALA A 16 -9.32 -9.15 10.40
N SER A 17 -9.58 -8.42 11.48
CA SER A 17 -10.15 -7.08 11.39
C SER A 17 -9.43 -6.13 12.34
N VAL A 18 -9.20 -4.91 11.90
CA VAL A 18 -8.64 -3.81 12.69
C VAL A 18 -9.66 -2.68 12.70
N GLY A 19 -10.11 -2.32 13.91
CA GLY A 19 -11.09 -1.26 14.12
C GLY A 19 -10.47 -0.03 14.78
N LYS A 20 -10.92 1.16 14.39
CA LYS A 20 -10.54 2.44 14.98
C LYS A 20 -11.75 3.34 15.12
N THR A 21 -11.94 3.89 16.30
CA THR A 21 -12.92 4.97 16.51
C THR A 21 -12.31 6.28 16.03
N LEU A 22 -13.03 6.94 15.13
CA LEU A 22 -12.69 8.24 14.58
C LEU A 22 -13.65 9.27 15.14
N THR A 23 -13.14 10.40 15.58
CA THR A 23 -13.94 11.54 16.07
C THR A 23 -14.08 12.61 14.99
N THR A 24 -14.99 13.56 15.18
CA THR A 24 -15.12 14.74 14.32
C THR A 24 -13.77 15.43 14.15
N GLY A 25 -13.46 15.82 12.93
CA GLY A 25 -12.18 16.39 12.55
C GLY A 25 -11.37 15.48 11.62
N LEU A 26 -10.06 15.62 11.65
CA LEU A 26 -9.14 14.91 10.78
C LEU A 26 -8.44 13.79 11.53
N THR A 27 -8.45 12.58 11.00
CA THR A 27 -7.78 11.41 11.59
C THR A 27 -7.07 10.62 10.50
N GLY A 28 -5.83 10.21 10.73
CA GLY A 28 -5.11 9.32 9.82
C GLY A 28 -5.50 7.85 10.01
N PHE A 29 -5.59 7.11 8.90
CA PHE A 29 -5.79 5.67 8.90
C PHE A 29 -4.91 4.99 7.86
N GLY A 30 -4.05 4.07 8.32
CA GLY A 30 -3.31 3.14 7.48
C GLY A 30 -4.09 1.83 7.33
N PHE A 31 -3.82 1.09 6.26
CA PHE A 31 -4.47 -0.19 5.97
C PHE A 31 -3.52 -1.34 6.33
N PRO A 32 -3.59 -1.90 7.56
CA PRO A 32 -2.64 -2.92 8.04
C PRO A 32 -2.89 -4.32 7.48
N LEU A 33 -4.01 -4.52 6.81
CA LEU A 33 -4.39 -5.79 6.20
C LEU A 33 -4.42 -5.65 4.68
N VAL A 34 -4.29 -6.75 3.98
CA VAL A 34 -4.51 -6.78 2.53
C VAL A 34 -5.85 -7.44 2.23
N GLU A 35 -6.40 -7.15 1.06
CA GLU A 35 -7.58 -7.85 0.56
C GLU A 35 -7.27 -9.34 0.40
N SER A 36 -8.29 -10.17 0.61
CA SER A 36 -8.15 -11.62 0.44
C SER A 36 -7.68 -11.98 -0.96
N ASP A 37 -6.85 -13.00 -1.05
CA ASP A 37 -6.41 -13.55 -2.32
C ASP A 37 -7.61 -14.05 -3.14
N LEU A 38 -7.66 -13.67 -4.39
CA LEU A 38 -8.55 -14.30 -5.37
C LEU A 38 -7.91 -15.56 -5.95
N LEU A 39 -6.58 -15.58 -5.95
CA LEU A 39 -5.79 -16.66 -6.48
C LEU A 39 -4.38 -16.63 -5.90
N VAL A 40 -3.85 -17.81 -5.61
CA VAL A 40 -2.43 -18.05 -5.30
C VAL A 40 -1.91 -19.07 -6.31
N GLY A 41 -0.70 -18.85 -6.82
CA GLY A 41 -0.09 -19.76 -7.78
C GLY A 41 1.38 -19.47 -8.02
N ALA A 42 2.00 -20.26 -8.89
CA ALA A 42 3.36 -20.03 -9.33
C ALA A 42 3.37 -19.34 -10.71
N ALA A 43 4.22 -18.32 -10.84
CA ALA A 43 4.44 -17.63 -12.09
C ALA A 43 5.32 -18.48 -13.02
N GLY A 44 4.96 -18.53 -14.29
CA GLY A 44 5.80 -19.11 -15.34
C GLY A 44 6.59 -18.04 -16.09
N THR A 45 7.18 -18.43 -17.21
CA THR A 45 7.93 -17.52 -18.08
C THR A 45 6.99 -16.55 -18.78
N TYR A 46 7.20 -15.26 -18.58
CA TYR A 46 6.41 -14.23 -19.24
C TYR A 46 6.78 -14.03 -20.71
N THR A 47 5.86 -13.44 -21.45
CA THR A 47 6.10 -12.98 -22.81
C THR A 47 5.68 -11.52 -22.97
N ALA A 48 6.37 -10.78 -23.83
CA ALA A 48 5.94 -9.44 -24.19
C ALA A 48 4.56 -9.48 -24.89
N THR A 49 3.73 -8.50 -24.62
CA THR A 49 2.43 -8.28 -25.28
C THR A 49 2.14 -6.78 -25.32
N THR A 50 1.02 -6.39 -25.91
CA THR A 50 0.55 -5.00 -25.91
C THR A 50 -0.92 -4.94 -25.50
N ASP A 51 -1.34 -3.79 -24.96
CA ASP A 51 -2.76 -3.50 -24.79
C ASP A 51 -3.43 -3.08 -26.09
N GLY A 52 -4.75 -2.85 -26.05
CA GLY A 52 -5.52 -2.42 -27.22
C GLY A 52 -5.13 -1.05 -27.81
N SER A 53 -4.31 -0.28 -27.09
CA SER A 53 -3.74 1.00 -27.53
C SER A 53 -2.28 0.90 -27.99
N GLY A 54 -1.70 -0.32 -27.99
CA GLY A 54 -0.32 -0.58 -28.39
C GLY A 54 0.71 -0.34 -27.28
N ASN A 55 0.31 -0.05 -26.04
CA ASN A 55 1.25 0.11 -24.94
C ASN A 55 1.85 -1.24 -24.53
N ALA A 56 3.13 -1.26 -24.21
CA ALA A 56 3.83 -2.46 -23.77
C ALA A 56 3.23 -3.05 -22.49
N ARG A 57 3.01 -4.34 -22.49
CA ARG A 57 2.53 -5.17 -21.37
C ARG A 57 3.36 -6.44 -21.27
N VAL A 58 3.27 -7.09 -20.14
CA VAL A 58 3.87 -8.40 -19.89
C VAL A 58 2.76 -9.42 -19.67
N SER A 59 2.70 -10.43 -20.51
CA SER A 59 1.77 -11.54 -20.36
C SER A 59 2.41 -12.64 -19.53
N LEU A 60 1.90 -12.89 -18.32
CA LEU A 60 2.42 -13.84 -17.35
C LEU A 60 1.49 -15.05 -17.22
N PRO A 61 1.96 -16.28 -17.48
CA PRO A 61 1.21 -17.47 -17.11
C PRO A 61 1.27 -17.71 -15.60
N ILE A 62 0.13 -18.12 -15.02
CA ILE A 62 0.03 -18.48 -13.60
C ILE A 62 -0.62 -19.87 -13.52
N THR A 63 0.03 -20.81 -12.85
CA THR A 63 -0.36 -22.23 -12.86
C THR A 63 -1.77 -22.50 -12.39
N SER A 64 -2.32 -21.69 -11.51
CA SER A 64 -3.67 -21.88 -10.94
C SER A 64 -4.77 -21.13 -11.71
N VAL A 65 -4.41 -20.33 -12.74
CA VAL A 65 -5.40 -19.59 -13.54
C VAL A 65 -5.92 -20.45 -14.68
N SER A 66 -7.14 -20.91 -14.59
CA SER A 66 -7.82 -21.58 -15.73
C SER A 66 -8.27 -20.58 -16.78
N SER A 67 -8.80 -19.44 -16.35
CA SER A 67 -9.19 -18.32 -17.20
C SER A 67 -9.12 -17.01 -16.41
N PRO A 68 -8.59 -15.90 -16.98
CA PRO A 68 -8.64 -14.60 -16.32
C PRO A 68 -10.06 -14.18 -15.92
N ALA A 69 -11.06 -14.49 -16.75
CA ALA A 69 -12.46 -14.15 -16.48
C ALA A 69 -13.05 -14.85 -15.24
N SER A 70 -12.43 -15.91 -14.74
CA SER A 70 -12.88 -16.56 -13.50
C SER A 70 -12.50 -15.79 -12.23
N ILE A 71 -11.55 -14.87 -12.32
CA ILE A 71 -10.99 -14.12 -11.19
C ILE A 71 -11.06 -12.60 -11.36
N LEU A 72 -10.97 -12.11 -12.59
CA LEU A 72 -10.95 -10.68 -12.89
C LEU A 72 -12.34 -10.22 -13.36
N VAL A 73 -12.78 -9.09 -12.82
CA VAL A 73 -14.04 -8.45 -13.21
C VAL A 73 -13.72 -7.12 -13.89
N SER A 74 -14.29 -6.92 -15.09
CA SER A 74 -14.12 -5.66 -15.83
C SER A 74 -14.51 -4.45 -14.97
N GLY A 75 -13.73 -3.37 -15.06
CA GLY A 75 -13.94 -2.14 -14.29
C GLY A 75 -13.45 -2.20 -12.86
N ARG A 76 -12.93 -3.32 -12.38
CA ARG A 76 -12.22 -3.42 -11.10
C ARG A 76 -10.71 -3.40 -11.27
N ALA A 77 -10.00 -2.85 -10.31
CA ALA A 77 -8.54 -2.80 -10.30
C ALA A 77 -7.97 -3.94 -9.44
N TYR A 78 -6.89 -4.56 -9.95
CA TYR A 78 -6.21 -5.68 -9.30
C TYR A 78 -4.70 -5.50 -9.42
N TYR A 79 -3.98 -6.12 -8.51
CA TYR A 79 -2.54 -6.25 -8.56
C TYR A 79 -2.11 -7.69 -8.35
N LEU A 80 -0.94 -8.01 -8.86
CA LEU A 80 -0.21 -9.22 -8.56
C LEU A 80 0.84 -8.89 -7.51
N GLU A 81 0.84 -9.61 -6.41
CA GLU A 81 1.86 -9.56 -5.37
C GLU A 81 2.75 -10.79 -5.49
N VAL A 82 4.06 -10.59 -5.50
CA VAL A 82 5.02 -11.69 -5.43
C VAL A 82 5.19 -12.07 -3.95
N THR A 83 4.73 -13.26 -3.60
CA THR A 83 4.68 -13.74 -2.20
C THR A 83 5.83 -14.67 -1.84
N GLY A 84 6.71 -14.99 -2.79
CA GLY A 84 7.91 -15.79 -2.54
C GLY A 84 8.83 -15.84 -3.76
N GLY A 85 10.11 -16.06 -3.53
CA GLY A 85 11.15 -16.10 -4.53
C GLY A 85 12.00 -14.82 -4.58
N LEU A 86 12.78 -14.65 -5.66
CA LEU A 86 13.76 -13.55 -5.78
C LEU A 86 13.12 -12.15 -5.75
N LEU A 87 11.88 -12.04 -6.18
CA LEU A 87 11.13 -10.79 -6.25
C LEU A 87 10.07 -10.67 -5.16
N GLU A 88 10.20 -11.42 -4.07
CA GLU A 88 9.25 -11.34 -2.97
C GLU A 88 9.03 -9.90 -2.51
N GLY A 89 7.75 -9.55 -2.32
CA GLY A 89 7.32 -8.23 -1.94
C GLY A 89 7.04 -7.28 -3.09
N GLU A 90 7.42 -7.61 -4.32
CA GLU A 90 7.08 -6.77 -5.48
C GLU A 90 5.59 -6.83 -5.77
N ARG A 91 5.06 -5.69 -6.20
CA ARG A 91 3.68 -5.55 -6.65
C ARG A 91 3.63 -5.03 -8.08
N LEU A 92 2.82 -5.67 -8.89
CA LEU A 92 2.67 -5.39 -10.31
C LEU A 92 1.19 -5.17 -10.63
N GLU A 93 0.87 -4.06 -11.26
CA GLU A 93 -0.51 -3.75 -11.65
C GLU A 93 -0.99 -4.70 -12.74
N ILE A 94 -2.23 -5.16 -12.63
CA ILE A 94 -2.86 -6.01 -13.66
C ILE A 94 -3.66 -5.13 -14.61
N ASP A 95 -3.33 -5.21 -15.89
CA ASP A 95 -4.19 -4.68 -16.96
C ASP A 95 -5.35 -5.65 -17.18
N VAL A 96 -6.49 -5.36 -16.57
CA VAL A 96 -7.66 -6.21 -16.58
C VAL A 96 -8.22 -6.38 -18.01
N THR A 97 -8.29 -5.29 -18.77
CA THR A 97 -8.86 -5.31 -20.14
C THR A 97 -8.04 -6.21 -21.04
N THR A 98 -6.72 -6.05 -21.03
CA THR A 98 -5.81 -6.89 -21.80
C THR A 98 -5.82 -8.33 -21.29
N SER A 99 -5.87 -8.54 -19.96
CA SER A 99 -5.91 -9.89 -19.36
C SER A 99 -7.15 -10.68 -19.82
N LEU A 100 -8.32 -10.05 -19.86
CA LEU A 100 -9.57 -10.69 -20.28
C LEU A 100 -9.55 -11.09 -21.76
N ALA A 101 -8.72 -10.47 -22.58
CA ALA A 101 -8.52 -10.79 -23.99
C ALA A 101 -7.44 -11.86 -24.25
N LEU A 102 -6.64 -12.21 -23.22
CA LEU A 102 -5.59 -13.23 -23.36
C LEU A 102 -6.16 -14.65 -23.35
N ALA A 103 -5.36 -15.57 -23.87
CA ALA A 103 -5.63 -17.00 -23.74
C ALA A 103 -5.65 -17.43 -22.25
N SER A 104 -6.32 -18.57 -21.98
CA SER A 104 -6.43 -19.15 -20.64
C SER A 104 -5.08 -19.26 -19.92
N GLY A 105 -5.10 -19.11 -18.62
CA GLY A 105 -3.92 -19.27 -17.76
C GLY A 105 -2.97 -18.06 -17.70
N ARG A 106 -3.30 -16.93 -18.30
CA ARG A 106 -2.40 -15.77 -18.37
C ARG A 106 -3.04 -14.49 -17.88
N VAL A 107 -2.26 -13.60 -17.29
CA VAL A 107 -2.64 -12.22 -16.94
C VAL A 107 -1.67 -11.24 -17.59
N ALA A 108 -2.16 -10.07 -17.96
CA ALA A 108 -1.35 -8.96 -18.46
C ALA A 108 -0.95 -8.03 -17.32
N LEU A 109 0.33 -7.73 -17.21
CA LEU A 109 0.89 -6.82 -16.21
C LEU A 109 1.28 -5.49 -16.85
N ASP A 110 0.94 -4.39 -16.17
CA ASP A 110 1.35 -3.05 -16.53
C ASP A 110 2.53 -2.60 -15.66
N LEU A 111 3.74 -2.79 -16.17
CA LEU A 111 4.97 -2.36 -15.49
C LEU A 111 5.20 -0.85 -15.58
N THR A 112 4.46 -0.15 -16.45
CA THR A 112 4.58 1.30 -16.61
C THR A 112 3.70 2.06 -15.61
N SER A 113 2.80 1.37 -14.96
CA SER A 113 1.96 1.95 -13.91
C SER A 113 2.81 2.50 -12.77
N PRO A 114 2.55 3.73 -12.28
CA PRO A 114 3.27 4.29 -11.13
C PRO A 114 3.04 3.51 -9.83
N ARG A 115 2.07 2.60 -9.80
CA ARG A 115 1.78 1.71 -8.67
C ARG A 115 2.52 0.38 -8.75
N SER A 116 3.08 0.01 -9.92
CA SER A 116 3.99 -1.13 -10.01
C SER A 116 5.31 -0.80 -9.33
N THR A 117 5.79 -1.69 -8.48
CA THR A 117 7.05 -1.49 -7.73
C THR A 117 8.28 -1.82 -8.58
N LEU A 118 8.09 -2.53 -9.70
CA LEU A 118 9.12 -2.78 -10.71
C LEU A 118 8.75 -2.11 -12.03
N ALA A 119 9.67 -1.32 -12.57
CA ALA A 119 9.54 -0.74 -13.90
C ALA A 119 9.94 -1.72 -15.03
N ALA A 120 10.74 -2.73 -14.71
CA ALA A 120 11.17 -3.78 -15.64
C ALA A 120 11.47 -5.07 -14.88
N VAL A 121 11.10 -6.20 -15.47
CA VAL A 121 11.44 -7.54 -14.95
C VAL A 121 12.15 -8.32 -16.05
N SER A 122 13.16 -9.11 -15.68
CA SER A 122 13.68 -10.13 -16.56
C SER A 122 12.79 -11.39 -16.49
N ALA A 123 12.66 -12.10 -17.60
CA ALA A 123 11.88 -13.33 -17.66
C ALA A 123 12.31 -14.35 -16.58
N ALA A 124 13.62 -14.42 -16.32
CA ALA A 124 14.18 -15.33 -15.34
C ALA A 124 13.81 -14.99 -13.89
N SER A 125 13.60 -13.71 -13.57
CA SER A 125 13.37 -13.29 -12.17
C SER A 125 11.94 -13.52 -11.68
N LEU A 126 10.92 -13.53 -12.57
CA LEU A 126 9.54 -13.88 -12.20
C LEU A 126 9.28 -15.38 -12.27
N ASN A 127 10.04 -16.13 -13.05
CA ASN A 127 9.81 -17.55 -13.23
C ASN A 127 9.90 -18.32 -11.91
N ALA A 128 8.92 -19.16 -11.65
CA ALA A 128 8.74 -19.95 -10.44
C ALA A 128 8.53 -19.15 -9.14
N CYS A 129 8.39 -17.82 -9.20
CA CYS A 129 7.96 -17.04 -8.04
C CYS A 129 6.54 -17.45 -7.62
N GLN A 130 6.30 -17.49 -6.31
CA GLN A 130 4.94 -17.58 -5.79
C GLN A 130 4.27 -16.20 -5.91
N VAL A 131 3.03 -16.21 -6.36
CA VAL A 131 2.28 -14.97 -6.58
C VAL A 131 0.86 -15.09 -6.06
N ALA A 132 0.30 -13.95 -5.66
CA ALA A 132 -1.11 -13.81 -5.30
C ALA A 132 -1.74 -12.69 -6.12
N ILE A 133 -2.98 -12.88 -6.57
CA ILE A 133 -3.79 -11.84 -7.20
C ILE A 133 -4.77 -11.29 -6.17
N ARG A 134 -4.76 -9.98 -5.97
CA ARG A 134 -5.61 -9.29 -5.02
C ARG A 134 -6.34 -8.11 -5.66
N PRO A 135 -7.60 -7.83 -5.27
CA PRO A 135 -8.24 -6.59 -5.64
C PRO A 135 -7.64 -5.42 -4.88
N HIS A 136 -7.63 -4.25 -5.49
CA HIS A 136 -7.29 -3.01 -4.81
C HIS A 136 -8.41 -2.52 -3.90
N LEU A 137 -8.05 -1.80 -2.85
CA LEU A 137 -8.96 -0.92 -2.15
C LEU A 137 -9.35 0.26 -3.05
N THR A 138 -10.63 0.66 -2.98
CA THR A 138 -11.14 1.85 -3.66
C THR A 138 -11.85 2.77 -2.67
N LEU A 139 -12.10 4.01 -3.05
CA LEU A 139 -12.86 4.95 -2.18
C LEU A 139 -14.24 4.37 -1.84
N ALA A 140 -14.93 3.74 -2.80
CA ALA A 140 -16.22 3.09 -2.56
C ALA A 140 -16.10 1.94 -1.54
N LYS A 141 -15.03 1.16 -1.59
CA LYS A 141 -14.84 0.06 -0.63
C LYS A 141 -14.49 0.59 0.76
N ILE A 142 -13.66 1.62 0.84
CA ILE A 142 -13.32 2.29 2.11
C ILE A 142 -14.58 2.87 2.76
N GLN A 143 -15.49 3.46 1.98
CA GLN A 143 -16.78 3.95 2.48
C GLN A 143 -17.56 2.87 3.26
N GLY A 144 -17.58 1.63 2.75
CA GLY A 144 -18.26 0.50 3.40
C GLY A 144 -17.64 0.05 4.73
N MET A 145 -16.47 0.56 5.09
CA MET A 145 -15.80 0.22 6.36
C MET A 145 -16.30 1.02 7.56
N PHE A 146 -17.18 2.01 7.35
CA PHE A 146 -17.62 2.93 8.42
C PHE A 146 -18.96 2.54 9.02
N SER A 147 -19.05 2.58 10.36
CA SER A 147 -20.28 2.43 11.13
C SER A 147 -20.34 3.51 12.23
N PRO A 148 -21.40 4.34 12.28
CA PRO A 148 -22.39 4.53 11.23
C PRO A 148 -21.76 5.01 9.92
N ALA A 149 -22.48 4.89 8.82
CA ALA A 149 -22.03 5.27 7.49
C ALA A 149 -21.55 6.73 7.40
N LEU A 150 -20.65 7.02 6.45
CA LEU A 150 -20.23 8.38 6.13
C LEU A 150 -21.42 9.22 5.65
N VAL A 151 -21.38 10.52 5.93
CA VAL A 151 -22.44 11.46 5.54
C VAL A 151 -22.02 12.21 4.28
N GLY A 152 -22.77 11.99 3.21
CA GLY A 152 -22.60 12.69 1.95
C GLY A 152 -23.30 14.05 1.93
N ASN A 153 -22.73 14.99 1.19
CA ASN A 153 -23.33 16.30 0.92
C ASN A 153 -22.88 16.81 -0.45
N ASN A 154 -23.72 17.60 -1.12
CA ASN A 154 -23.34 18.24 -2.39
C ASN A 154 -22.36 19.41 -2.18
N ASN A 155 -22.30 19.95 -0.98
CA ASN A 155 -21.28 20.90 -0.56
C ASN A 155 -20.12 20.13 0.10
N SER A 156 -18.95 20.15 -0.53
CA SER A 156 -17.74 19.46 -0.04
C SER A 156 -17.30 19.88 1.38
N ALA A 157 -17.65 21.10 1.80
CA ALA A 157 -17.35 21.59 3.14
C ALA A 157 -18.19 20.94 4.24
N LEU A 158 -19.36 20.37 3.88
CA LEU A 158 -20.30 19.73 4.80
C LEU A 158 -20.30 18.20 4.71
N ALA A 159 -19.69 17.63 3.69
CA ALA A 159 -19.56 16.20 3.47
C ALA A 159 -18.38 15.60 4.26
N ASP A 160 -18.53 14.36 4.70
CA ASP A 160 -17.38 13.55 5.11
C ASP A 160 -16.46 13.34 3.90
N ALA A 161 -15.14 13.31 4.15
CA ALA A 161 -14.16 13.29 3.08
C ALA A 161 -12.97 12.38 3.41
N LEU A 162 -12.31 11.90 2.36
CA LEU A 162 -11.03 11.22 2.40
C LEU A 162 -9.98 12.11 1.71
N LEU A 163 -8.86 12.33 2.36
CA LEU A 163 -7.74 13.04 1.79
C LEU A 163 -6.66 12.02 1.45
N VAL A 164 -6.33 11.95 0.16
CA VAL A 164 -5.32 11.04 -0.39
C VAL A 164 -4.08 11.86 -0.75
N TYR A 165 -2.93 11.41 -0.29
CA TYR A 165 -1.68 12.08 -0.61
C TYR A 165 -1.21 11.66 -2.01
N SER A 166 -0.96 12.62 -2.88
CA SER A 166 -0.45 12.38 -4.23
C SER A 166 0.28 13.61 -4.76
N ALA A 167 1.30 13.40 -5.58
CA ALA A 167 2.06 14.48 -6.24
C ALA A 167 2.52 15.60 -5.28
N GLY A 168 2.92 15.25 -4.06
CA GLY A 168 3.46 16.20 -3.08
C GLY A 168 2.41 16.93 -2.22
N GLY A 169 1.13 16.55 -2.30
CA GLY A 169 0.07 17.16 -1.50
C GLY A 169 -1.15 16.27 -1.30
N PHE A 170 -2.08 16.77 -0.49
CA PHE A 170 -3.35 16.08 -0.25
C PHE A 170 -4.41 16.52 -1.25
N THR A 171 -5.06 15.55 -1.85
CA THR A 171 -6.27 15.76 -2.68
C THR A 171 -7.47 15.31 -1.86
N THR A 172 -8.46 16.19 -1.73
CA THR A 172 -9.70 15.90 -1.00
C THR A 172 -10.73 15.28 -1.92
N TYR A 173 -11.21 14.11 -1.53
CA TYR A 173 -12.36 13.44 -2.12
C TYR A 173 -13.49 13.43 -1.10
N TYR A 174 -14.66 13.92 -1.48
CA TYR A 174 -15.83 14.02 -0.61
C TYR A 174 -16.97 13.14 -1.12
N LEU A 175 -17.76 12.60 -0.19
CA LEU A 175 -18.94 11.81 -0.52
C LEU A 175 -20.09 12.76 -0.90
N ARG A 176 -20.70 12.54 -2.08
CA ARG A 176 -21.87 13.31 -2.51
C ARG A 176 -23.10 13.04 -1.65
N GLY A 177 -24.11 13.92 -1.80
CA GLY A 177 -25.40 13.80 -1.14
C GLY A 177 -26.24 12.57 -1.54
N ASP A 178 -25.84 11.86 -2.60
CA ASP A 178 -26.39 10.55 -2.96
C ASP A 178 -25.86 9.40 -2.08
N ASN A 179 -24.86 9.65 -1.25
CA ASN A 179 -24.15 8.68 -0.39
C ASN A 179 -23.54 7.48 -1.15
N ILE A 180 -23.19 7.66 -2.42
CA ILE A 180 -22.61 6.61 -3.29
C ILE A 180 -21.43 7.16 -4.06
N THR A 181 -21.56 8.37 -4.62
CA THR A 181 -20.58 8.94 -5.54
C THR A 181 -19.50 9.72 -4.79
N TRP A 182 -18.24 9.42 -5.07
CA TRP A 182 -17.10 10.21 -4.59
C TRP A 182 -16.68 11.24 -5.62
N ARG A 183 -16.44 12.46 -5.18
CA ARG A 183 -15.95 13.55 -6.04
C ARG A 183 -14.69 14.19 -5.48
N LYS A 184 -13.79 14.55 -6.36
CA LYS A 184 -12.72 15.50 -6.05
C LYS A 184 -13.30 16.91 -5.98
N ALA A 185 -12.87 17.71 -5.01
CA ALA A 185 -13.26 19.13 -4.94
C ALA A 185 -12.91 19.84 -6.26
N GLY A 186 -13.87 20.55 -6.82
CA GLY A 186 -13.74 21.23 -8.11
C GLY A 186 -13.94 20.35 -9.35
N SER A 187 -14.32 19.06 -9.21
CA SER A 187 -14.59 18.14 -10.32
C SER A 187 -16.02 17.59 -10.25
N THR A 188 -16.59 17.33 -11.43
CA THR A 188 -17.89 16.64 -11.57
C THR A 188 -17.75 15.14 -11.82
N SER A 189 -16.53 14.65 -12.05
CA SER A 189 -16.25 13.23 -12.30
C SER A 189 -16.49 12.37 -11.06
N ASP A 190 -16.86 11.11 -11.28
CA ASP A 190 -16.93 10.10 -10.23
C ASP A 190 -15.54 9.48 -10.00
N PHE A 191 -15.11 9.47 -8.74
CA PHE A 191 -13.87 8.88 -8.28
C PHE A 191 -14.08 7.66 -7.37
N SER A 192 -15.27 7.09 -7.31
CA SER A 192 -15.59 5.95 -6.44
C SER A 192 -14.66 4.74 -6.67
N ALA A 193 -14.23 4.55 -7.92
CA ALA A 193 -13.28 3.51 -8.31
C ALA A 193 -11.79 3.89 -8.13
N MET A 194 -11.49 5.07 -7.58
CA MET A 194 -10.11 5.47 -7.34
C MET A 194 -9.42 4.48 -6.39
N VAL A 195 -8.26 4.01 -6.82
CA VAL A 195 -7.44 3.02 -6.10
C VAL A 195 -6.63 3.69 -5.01
N ILE A 196 -6.60 3.05 -3.85
CA ILE A 196 -5.64 3.28 -2.76
C ILE A 196 -4.74 2.05 -2.71
N ALA A 197 -3.44 2.27 -2.86
CA ALA A 197 -2.49 1.17 -2.85
C ALA A 197 -2.35 0.56 -1.43
N PRO A 198 -2.01 -0.73 -1.30
CA PRO A 198 -1.98 -1.43 -0.01
C PRO A 198 -1.04 -0.83 1.03
N GLU A 199 0.02 -0.15 0.60
CA GLU A 199 0.98 0.54 1.47
C GLU A 199 0.61 2.00 1.74
N GLU A 200 -0.43 2.51 1.12
CA GLU A 200 -0.92 3.86 1.35
C GLU A 200 -1.94 3.88 2.48
N GLY A 201 -2.10 5.03 3.08
CA GLY A 201 -3.19 5.31 4.01
C GLY A 201 -3.94 6.56 3.55
N VAL A 202 -4.91 6.96 4.33
CA VAL A 202 -5.73 8.14 4.07
C VAL A 202 -5.89 8.99 5.32
N LEU A 203 -6.12 10.29 5.14
CA LEU A 203 -6.72 11.10 6.20
C LEU A 203 -8.23 11.10 6.01
N VAL A 204 -8.95 10.77 7.07
CA VAL A 204 -10.41 10.77 7.12
C VAL A 204 -10.86 12.07 7.77
N GLN A 205 -11.69 12.85 7.10
CA GLN A 205 -12.30 14.06 7.66
C GLN A 205 -13.78 13.81 7.94
N LEU A 206 -14.12 13.70 9.21
CA LEU A 206 -15.52 13.61 9.67
C LEU A 206 -16.07 15.00 10.01
N ARG A 207 -17.24 15.32 9.49
CA ARG A 207 -17.92 16.59 9.75
C ARG A 207 -18.85 16.50 10.97
N SER A 208 -19.35 15.32 11.27
CA SER A 208 -20.27 15.14 12.40
C SER A 208 -20.18 13.73 12.98
N GLY A 209 -20.30 13.67 14.31
CA GLY A 209 -20.38 12.42 15.06
C GLY A 209 -19.11 11.57 15.02
N ALA A 210 -19.00 10.68 15.97
CA ALA A 210 -17.98 9.64 15.96
C ALA A 210 -18.40 8.47 15.06
N LYS A 211 -17.42 7.84 14.39
CA LYS A 211 -17.64 6.65 13.58
C LYS A 211 -16.56 5.61 13.89
N VAL A 212 -16.92 4.34 13.76
CA VAL A 212 -15.95 3.26 13.80
C VAL A 212 -15.62 2.89 12.37
N MET A 213 -14.35 2.93 12.02
CA MET A 213 -13.84 2.38 10.77
C MET A 213 -13.28 0.99 11.06
N THR A 214 -13.76 -0.03 10.35
CA THR A 214 -13.31 -1.41 10.49
C THR A 214 -12.74 -1.90 9.16
N HIS A 215 -11.45 -2.16 9.14
CA HIS A 215 -10.76 -2.77 8.01
C HIS A 215 -10.66 -4.28 8.26
N ALA A 216 -11.33 -5.05 7.41
CA ALA A 216 -11.24 -6.51 7.41
C ALA A 216 -10.41 -6.98 6.21
N GLY A 217 -9.59 -7.99 6.43
CA GLY A 217 -8.71 -8.53 5.38
C GLY A 217 -7.84 -9.66 5.90
N VAL A 218 -6.75 -9.91 5.23
CA VAL A 218 -5.77 -10.94 5.57
C VAL A 218 -4.49 -10.28 6.08
N PRO A 219 -3.91 -10.71 7.21
CA PRO A 219 -2.59 -10.26 7.61
C PRO A 219 -1.56 -10.62 6.54
N ARG A 220 -0.70 -9.67 6.21
CA ARG A 220 0.42 -9.93 5.31
C ARG A 220 1.48 -10.75 6.03
N MET A 221 1.91 -11.85 5.42
CA MET A 221 2.87 -12.79 5.98
C MET A 221 4.19 -12.84 5.18
N ASN A 222 4.25 -12.12 4.07
CA ASN A 222 5.42 -12.04 3.18
C ASN A 222 6.06 -10.66 3.23
N ASP A 223 7.31 -10.57 2.79
CA ASP A 223 7.96 -9.29 2.53
C ASP A 223 7.09 -8.44 1.60
N PHE A 224 7.13 -7.13 1.74
CA PHE A 224 6.59 -6.24 0.73
C PHE A 224 7.53 -5.06 0.49
N ARG A 225 7.40 -4.44 -0.67
CA ARG A 225 8.30 -3.39 -1.11
C ARG A 225 7.57 -2.08 -1.33
N LEU A 226 8.18 -1.01 -0.86
CA LEU A 226 7.78 0.36 -1.16
C LEU A 226 8.74 0.94 -2.18
N ASN A 227 8.21 1.44 -3.27
CA ASN A 227 8.99 2.18 -4.26
C ASN A 227 9.22 3.61 -3.74
N MET A 228 10.36 3.82 -3.08
CA MET A 228 10.72 5.08 -2.45
C MET A 228 11.17 6.11 -3.47
N LYS A 229 10.52 7.26 -3.47
CA LYS A 229 10.88 8.42 -4.31
C LYS A 229 11.42 9.55 -3.42
N ALA A 230 12.15 10.49 -4.02
CA ALA A 230 12.55 11.71 -3.33
C ALA A 230 11.33 12.51 -2.85
N GLY A 231 11.45 13.19 -1.73
CA GLY A 231 10.37 13.97 -1.11
C GLY A 231 9.48 13.16 -0.18
N PHE A 232 8.21 13.51 -0.11
CA PHE A 232 7.25 12.86 0.78
C PHE A 232 6.42 11.83 0.03
N MET A 233 6.19 10.70 0.71
CA MET A 233 5.32 9.63 0.21
C MET A 233 4.41 9.12 1.32
N PRO A 234 3.14 8.80 1.02
CA PRO A 234 2.25 8.18 1.97
C PRO A 234 2.72 6.75 2.26
N ALA A 235 2.60 6.32 3.50
CA ALA A 235 2.87 4.95 3.88
C ALA A 235 2.02 4.53 5.08
N CYS A 236 1.87 3.23 5.23
CA CYS A 236 1.42 2.56 6.44
C CYS A 236 2.35 1.37 6.71
N THR A 237 2.22 0.73 7.86
CA THR A 237 3.10 -0.38 8.22
C THR A 237 2.88 -1.61 7.36
N GLY A 238 1.66 -1.82 6.85
CA GLY A 238 1.26 -3.04 6.16
C GLY A 238 1.12 -4.26 7.07
N PHE A 239 1.34 -4.11 8.38
CA PHE A 239 1.24 -5.19 9.37
C PHE A 239 0.26 -4.84 10.48
N ALA A 240 -0.38 -5.87 11.06
CA ALA A 240 -1.37 -5.73 12.12
C ALA A 240 -0.75 -5.64 13.52
N VAL A 241 0.53 -5.27 13.63
CA VAL A 241 1.27 -5.13 14.90
C VAL A 241 2.01 -3.81 14.97
N ASP A 242 2.29 -3.36 16.19
CA ASP A 242 3.14 -2.19 16.42
C ASP A 242 4.58 -2.49 16.02
N ILE A 243 5.21 -1.60 15.27
CA ILE A 243 6.59 -1.76 14.85
C ILE A 243 7.42 -0.51 15.13
N SER A 244 8.71 -0.71 15.32
CA SER A 244 9.67 0.40 15.39
C SER A 244 10.12 0.80 13.98
N PRO A 245 10.66 2.01 13.79
CA PRO A 245 11.29 2.37 12.52
C PRO A 245 12.42 1.42 12.11
N LEU A 246 13.15 0.85 13.06
CA LEU A 246 14.17 -0.17 12.79
C LEU A 246 13.56 -1.42 12.16
N GLN A 247 12.48 -1.91 12.74
CA GLN A 247 11.73 -3.06 12.22
C GLN A 247 11.06 -2.75 10.88
N PHE A 248 10.66 -1.51 10.65
CA PHE A 248 10.20 -1.03 9.33
C PHE A 248 11.33 -0.97 8.29
N GLY A 249 12.58 -1.29 8.68
CA GLY A 249 13.73 -1.21 7.79
C GLY A 249 14.25 0.22 7.58
N ALA A 250 13.78 1.18 8.36
CA ALA A 250 14.12 2.59 8.23
C ALA A 250 15.44 2.93 8.95
N VAL A 251 16.51 2.36 8.47
CA VAL A 251 17.89 2.53 8.99
C VAL A 251 18.91 2.53 7.85
N THR A 252 20.10 3.07 8.10
CA THR A 252 21.20 3.06 7.13
C THR A 252 21.83 1.66 7.10
N ASN A 253 22.05 1.11 5.89
CA ASN A 253 22.74 -0.17 5.67
C ASN A 253 22.12 -1.41 6.36
N ALA A 254 20.83 -1.44 6.57
CA ALA A 254 20.17 -2.60 7.17
C ALA A 254 19.93 -3.72 6.15
N GLY A 255 20.97 -4.36 5.69
CA GLY A 255 20.86 -5.55 4.85
C GLY A 255 21.71 -5.52 3.58
N PRO A 256 21.71 -6.61 2.78
CA PRO A 256 22.45 -6.63 1.53
C PRO A 256 21.86 -5.59 0.56
N ALA A 257 22.75 -4.86 -0.13
CA ALA A 257 22.34 -3.88 -1.15
C ALA A 257 21.36 -4.49 -2.17
N PRO A 258 20.34 -3.72 -2.63
CA PRO A 258 20.19 -2.26 -2.57
C PRO A 258 19.21 -1.78 -1.48
N GLN A 259 19.20 -2.42 -0.33
CA GLN A 259 18.19 -2.22 0.69
C GLN A 259 18.58 -1.07 1.63
N ASN A 260 17.59 -0.16 1.83
CA ASN A 260 17.60 0.78 2.95
C ASN A 260 18.72 1.81 2.96
N ASP A 261 18.90 2.51 1.85
CA ASP A 261 19.75 3.72 1.77
C ASP A 261 19.11 4.90 2.52
N TRP A 262 18.74 4.68 3.78
CA TRP A 262 18.26 5.77 4.61
C TRP A 262 19.42 6.67 5.00
N VAL A 263 19.23 7.97 4.81
CA VAL A 263 20.22 9.00 5.12
C VAL A 263 19.99 9.51 6.54
N GLY A 264 20.88 9.12 7.44
CA GLY A 264 20.93 9.68 8.79
C GLY A 264 21.70 11.00 8.83
N ASN A 265 21.18 11.98 9.57
CA ASN A 265 21.84 13.26 9.78
C ASN A 265 21.44 13.84 11.16
N ASN A 266 22.33 14.66 11.76
CA ASN A 266 22.00 15.37 12.99
C ASN A 266 21.10 16.59 12.77
N THR A 267 20.93 17.00 11.52
CA THR A 267 20.01 18.05 11.08
C THR A 267 18.79 17.43 10.40
N GLN A 268 17.60 17.66 10.93
CA GLN A 268 16.34 17.14 10.41
C GLN A 268 16.12 17.42 8.92
N ALA A 269 16.54 18.60 8.44
CA ALA A 269 16.34 19.00 7.05
C ALA A 269 17.08 18.08 6.08
N SER A 270 18.27 17.59 6.45
CA SER A 270 19.17 16.76 5.65
C SER A 270 19.02 15.26 5.93
N ALA A 271 18.16 14.87 6.86
CA ALA A 271 17.90 13.49 7.23
C ALA A 271 16.64 12.98 6.54
N ASP A 272 16.62 11.67 6.29
CA ASP A 272 15.37 10.96 6.02
C ASP A 272 14.50 10.95 7.29
N GLY A 273 13.18 10.92 7.11
CA GLY A 273 12.26 11.04 8.22
C GLY A 273 10.93 10.36 8.01
N ILE A 274 10.19 10.28 9.10
CA ILE A 274 8.82 9.80 9.13
C ILE A 274 7.96 10.88 9.79
N GLN A 275 6.83 11.22 9.18
CA GLN A 275 5.86 12.15 9.73
C GLN A 275 4.58 11.39 10.03
N ILE A 276 4.25 11.20 11.30
CA ILE A 276 3.06 10.47 11.75
C ILE A 276 1.96 11.49 12.04
N PHE A 277 0.77 11.28 11.47
CA PHE A 277 -0.37 12.15 11.73
C PHE A 277 -0.86 11.95 13.17
N ASP A 278 -0.90 13.05 13.93
CA ASP A 278 -1.39 13.10 15.32
C ASP A 278 -2.79 13.75 15.32
N PRO A 279 -3.86 12.97 15.48
CA PRO A 279 -5.22 13.52 15.45
C PRO A 279 -5.51 14.47 16.60
N SER A 280 -4.79 14.36 17.73
CA SER A 280 -4.98 15.27 18.87
C SER A 280 -4.48 16.68 18.59
N LYS A 281 -3.49 16.79 17.69
CA LYS A 281 -2.91 18.08 17.25
C LYS A 281 -3.46 18.53 15.89
N GLY A 282 -4.15 17.63 15.16
CA GLY A 282 -4.57 17.89 13.79
C GLY A 282 -3.40 18.13 12.82
N SER A 283 -2.21 17.63 13.14
CA SER A 283 -0.96 17.89 12.40
C SER A 283 0.00 16.69 12.48
N PHE A 284 1.08 16.76 11.70
CA PHE A 284 2.09 15.72 11.71
C PHE A 284 3.15 15.96 12.79
N THR A 285 3.50 14.91 13.53
CA THR A 285 4.70 14.87 14.35
C THR A 285 5.84 14.28 13.51
N SER A 286 6.95 15.02 13.40
CA SER A 286 8.09 14.64 12.58
C SER A 286 9.15 13.91 13.41
N TYR A 287 9.63 12.80 12.86
CA TYR A 287 10.76 12.02 13.36
C TYR A 287 11.81 11.96 12.26
N TYR A 288 13.09 11.90 12.63
CA TYR A 288 14.18 11.82 11.67
C TYR A 288 15.27 10.86 12.13
N LEU A 289 15.95 10.24 11.19
CA LEU A 289 17.07 9.34 11.42
C LEU A 289 18.32 10.15 11.74
N ARG A 290 19.00 9.80 12.83
CA ARG A 290 20.24 10.46 13.24
C ARG A 290 21.43 10.00 12.39
N ALA A 291 22.55 10.75 12.52
CA ALA A 291 23.80 10.46 11.80
C ALA A 291 24.41 9.09 12.14
N ASP A 292 24.02 8.46 13.25
CA ASP A 292 24.42 7.08 13.57
C ASP A 292 23.75 6.02 12.69
N GLY A 293 22.75 6.41 11.88
CA GLY A 293 22.05 5.55 10.93
C GLY A 293 21.08 4.54 11.54
N VAL A 294 20.87 4.56 12.85
CA VAL A 294 20.01 3.57 13.55
C VAL A 294 19.06 4.19 14.56
N SER A 295 19.42 5.32 15.19
CA SER A 295 18.56 5.94 16.18
C SER A 295 17.70 7.05 15.59
N TRP A 296 16.51 7.19 16.14
CA TRP A 296 15.50 8.17 15.70
C TRP A 296 15.32 9.27 16.74
N ARG A 297 14.92 10.44 16.31
CA ARG A 297 14.64 11.57 17.18
C ARG A 297 13.38 12.31 16.73
N THR A 298 12.57 12.76 17.68
CA THR A 298 11.50 13.72 17.39
C THR A 298 12.08 15.07 17.02
N ALA A 299 11.56 15.73 16.01
CA ALA A 299 11.95 17.10 15.66
C ALA A 299 11.73 18.05 16.84
N GLY A 300 12.72 18.90 17.11
CA GLY A 300 12.67 19.84 18.25
C GLY A 300 12.93 19.20 19.62
N SER A 301 13.24 17.90 19.69
CA SER A 301 13.56 17.20 20.94
C SER A 301 14.99 16.66 20.93
N THR A 302 15.58 16.52 22.12
CA THR A 302 16.86 15.81 22.31
C THR A 302 16.69 14.33 22.62
N THR A 303 15.46 13.88 22.87
CA THR A 303 15.15 12.49 23.22
C THR A 303 15.40 11.55 22.04
N VAL A 304 16.15 10.50 22.28
CA VAL A 304 16.44 9.43 21.32
C VAL A 304 15.40 8.33 21.46
N LEU A 305 14.85 7.89 20.35
CA LEU A 305 13.79 6.88 20.25
C LEU A 305 14.36 5.64 19.56
N THR A 306 15.20 4.87 20.26
CA THR A 306 15.76 3.63 19.74
C THR A 306 14.84 2.47 20.09
N GLY A 307 14.39 1.70 19.07
CA GLY A 307 13.56 0.51 19.27
C GLY A 307 12.12 0.79 19.73
N SER A 308 11.72 2.07 19.85
CA SER A 308 10.33 2.40 20.22
C SER A 308 9.36 2.02 19.13
N ALA A 309 8.26 1.36 19.48
CA ALA A 309 7.17 0.98 18.57
C ALA A 309 6.34 2.22 18.18
N LEU A 310 6.92 3.09 17.35
CA LEU A 310 6.31 4.36 16.92
C LEU A 310 5.19 4.16 15.89
N LEU A 311 5.30 3.11 15.08
CA LEU A 311 4.42 2.88 13.93
C LEU A 311 3.33 1.91 14.37
N LYS A 312 2.13 2.44 14.58
CA LYS A 312 0.94 1.64 14.90
C LYS A 312 0.35 1.01 13.63
N PRO A 313 -0.34 -0.13 13.72
CA PRO A 313 -0.92 -0.81 12.57
C PRO A 313 -1.81 0.09 11.71
N ASP A 314 -2.60 0.91 12.36
CA ASP A 314 -3.57 1.82 11.76
C ASP A 314 -3.03 3.24 11.56
N ALA A 315 -1.72 3.46 11.76
CA ALA A 315 -1.11 4.77 11.58
C ALA A 315 -0.96 5.10 10.10
N PHE A 316 -1.44 6.30 9.74
CA PHE A 316 -1.05 6.95 8.49
C PHE A 316 0.18 7.82 8.75
N PHE A 317 1.19 7.66 7.92
CA PHE A 317 2.38 8.48 7.99
C PHE A 317 2.95 8.80 6.61
N LEU A 318 3.77 9.83 6.56
CA LEU A 318 4.54 10.20 5.38
C LEU A 318 6.00 9.84 5.61
N VAL A 319 6.60 9.14 4.67
CA VAL A 319 8.05 8.95 4.62
C VAL A 319 8.65 10.13 3.87
N LYS A 320 9.61 10.80 4.46
CA LYS A 320 10.41 11.86 3.84
C LYS A 320 11.76 11.29 3.43
N ARG A 321 12.08 11.35 2.14
CA ARG A 321 13.42 10.99 1.63
C ARG A 321 14.21 12.25 1.30
N ALA A 322 15.37 12.40 1.92
CA ALA A 322 16.33 13.47 1.61
C ALA A 322 17.17 13.11 0.37
N ASN A 323 17.43 11.82 0.15
CA ASN A 323 18.17 11.34 -1.00
C ASN A 323 17.27 11.29 -2.25
N PRO A 324 17.68 11.90 -3.39
CA PRO A 324 16.93 11.83 -4.63
C PRO A 324 16.98 10.45 -5.33
N ASN A 325 17.88 9.57 -4.91
CA ASN A 325 17.97 8.23 -5.51
C ASN A 325 16.81 7.36 -5.03
N PRO A 326 16.00 6.81 -5.94
CA PRO A 326 14.96 5.88 -5.57
C PRO A 326 15.60 4.60 -5.01
N ALA A 327 15.17 4.20 -3.84
CA ALA A 327 15.52 2.91 -3.27
C ALA A 327 14.22 2.15 -2.97
N ASN A 328 14.19 0.86 -3.23
CA ASN A 328 13.10 0.02 -2.79
C ASN A 328 13.30 -0.30 -1.30
N LEU A 329 12.38 0.12 -0.47
CA LEU A 329 12.35 -0.28 0.92
C LEU A 329 11.69 -1.65 1.02
N VAL A 330 12.42 -2.63 1.52
CA VAL A 330 11.87 -3.96 1.84
C VAL A 330 11.44 -3.97 3.30
N ILE A 331 10.17 -4.27 3.53
CA ILE A 331 9.58 -4.38 4.84
C ILE A 331 9.27 -5.85 5.08
N ARG A 332 9.77 -6.40 6.19
CA ARG A 332 9.65 -7.83 6.51
C ARG A 332 8.69 -8.07 7.65
N PRO A 333 7.80 -9.07 7.53
CA PRO A 333 7.04 -9.57 8.68
C PRO A 333 8.01 -10.21 9.69
N TYR A 334 7.57 -10.34 10.92
CA TYR A 334 8.36 -10.92 12.04
C TYR A 334 8.24 -12.43 12.09
#